data_c1dec85e1328e7016eace1a088351239
#
_entry.id   c1dec85e1328e7016eace1a088351239
#
_cell.length_a   1.000
_cell.length_b   1.000
_cell.length_c   1.000
_cell.angle_alpha   90.00
_cell.angle_beta   90.00
_cell.angle_gamma   90.00
#
_symmetry.space_group_name_H-M   'P 1'
#
loop_
_entity.id
_entity.type
_entity.pdbx_description
1 polymer ?
#
loop_
_entity_poly.entity_id
_entity_poly.type
_entity_poly.pdbx_seq_one_letter_code
_entity_poly.pdbx_strand_id
1 'polypeptide(L)'
;MLNPAGIPAQSQRSRCSISRGILSIGVTANHYAEGNDVVAVEPSEESVQKRWDDHPYCQIVGSTDALRQMPDESFDVILCHNVLEYAPDREEILREFYRLLKPQGILSLVKHNRPGRVMQMVVLLNDFDKADALLSGEDGYSADYGTIHYYEDEDIIKWCSGFRIKETYGIRTFWDLQQNQDCHKDPAWQEKMVAAELRVSQMQPYRDVAFFHHLILCKKEV
;
A
#
# COMPACT_ATOMS: atom_id res chain seq x y z
N MET A 1 -15.01 18.85 -18.11
CA MET A 1 -14.02 19.93 -17.93
C MET A 1 -13.07 19.51 -16.81
N LEU A 2 -11.78 19.71 -16.98
CA LEU A 2 -10.76 19.46 -15.95
C LEU A 2 -10.59 20.73 -15.10
N ASN A 3 -10.34 20.57 -13.80
CA ASN A 3 -9.93 21.70 -12.95
C ASN A 3 -8.44 22.05 -13.21
N PRO A 4 -7.88 23.11 -12.61
CA PRO A 4 -6.49 23.53 -12.83
C PRO A 4 -5.41 22.45 -12.52
N ALA A 5 -5.75 21.45 -11.72
CA ALA A 5 -4.90 20.29 -11.40
C ALA A 5 -5.06 19.13 -12.40
N GLY A 6 -5.83 19.31 -13.49
CA GLY A 6 -6.07 18.26 -14.49
C GLY A 6 -7.03 17.15 -14.03
N ILE A 7 -7.72 17.33 -12.92
CA ILE A 7 -8.64 16.33 -12.35
C ILE A 7 -10.01 16.45 -13.04
N PRO A 8 -10.64 15.34 -13.47
CA PRO A 8 -11.96 15.37 -14.09
C PRO A 8 -13.00 16.02 -13.18
N ALA A 9 -13.84 16.90 -13.72
CA ALA A 9 -14.97 17.48 -12.99
C ALA A 9 -15.98 16.39 -12.62
N GLN A 10 -16.51 16.48 -11.42
CA GLN A 10 -17.33 15.50 -10.70
C GLN A 10 -18.25 14.63 -11.57
N SER A 11 -18.00 13.34 -11.61
CA SER A 11 -19.01 12.32 -11.89
C SER A 11 -19.61 11.82 -10.56
N GLN A 12 -20.80 11.23 -10.60
CA GLN A 12 -21.47 10.65 -9.42
C GLN A 12 -20.84 9.31 -8.96
N ARG A 13 -19.67 8.96 -9.49
CA ARG A 13 -18.95 7.72 -9.18
C ARG A 13 -18.00 7.93 -8.01
N SER A 14 -17.78 6.90 -7.23
CA SER A 14 -16.76 6.89 -6.18
C SER A 14 -15.39 7.25 -6.76
N ARG A 15 -14.65 8.13 -6.09
CA ARG A 15 -13.30 8.51 -6.50
C ARG A 15 -12.30 7.71 -5.69
N CYS A 16 -11.38 7.08 -6.39
CA CYS A 16 -10.27 6.36 -5.80
C CYS A 16 -8.97 7.08 -6.17
N SER A 17 -8.17 7.45 -5.18
CA SER A 17 -6.83 7.99 -5.40
C SER A 17 -5.83 6.91 -5.06
N ILE A 18 -4.85 6.73 -5.95
CA ILE A 18 -3.77 5.79 -5.75
C ILE A 18 -2.49 6.60 -5.67
N SER A 19 -1.92 6.64 -4.46
CA SER A 19 -0.55 7.10 -4.29
C SER A 19 0.34 5.87 -4.32
N ARG A 20 1.33 5.87 -5.23
CA ARG A 20 2.18 4.72 -5.43
C ARG A 20 3.62 5.05 -5.15
N GLY A 21 4.26 4.22 -4.34
CA GLY A 21 5.70 4.09 -4.33
C GLY A 21 6.20 3.51 -5.66
N ILE A 22 7.48 3.54 -5.79
CA ILE A 22 8.33 3.33 -6.95
C ILE A 22 7.98 2.10 -7.82
N LEU A 23 7.17 1.13 -7.36
CA LEU A 23 6.90 -0.09 -8.11
C LEU A 23 5.50 -0.34 -8.54
N SER A 24 4.72 0.60 -8.57
CA SER A 24 3.41 0.32 -9.04
C SER A 24 3.30 0.58 -10.53
N ILE A 25 3.52 -0.46 -11.32
CA ILE A 25 3.32 -0.49 -12.77
C ILE A 25 1.83 -0.31 -13.14
N GLY A 26 1.10 0.56 -12.48
CA GLY A 26 -0.28 0.84 -12.83
C GLY A 26 -1.32 -0.28 -12.54
N VAL A 27 -0.92 -1.44 -12.03
CA VAL A 27 -1.81 -2.59 -11.83
C VAL A 27 -3.01 -2.26 -10.96
N THR A 28 -2.78 -1.65 -9.81
CA THR A 28 -3.87 -1.31 -8.90
C THR A 28 -4.77 -0.22 -9.48
N ALA A 29 -4.18 0.84 -10.07
CA ALA A 29 -4.93 1.92 -10.69
C ALA A 29 -5.82 1.41 -11.82
N ASN A 30 -5.24 0.61 -12.72
CA ASN A 30 -5.93 0.01 -13.84
C ASN A 30 -7.10 -0.87 -13.38
N HIS A 31 -6.88 -1.72 -12.36
CA HIS A 31 -7.92 -2.59 -11.82
C HIS A 31 -9.08 -1.80 -11.21
N TYR A 32 -8.78 -0.75 -10.43
CA TYR A 32 -9.83 0.08 -9.82
C TYR A 32 -10.46 1.09 -10.80
N ALA A 33 -9.85 1.33 -11.97
CA ALA A 33 -10.42 2.20 -12.98
C ALA A 33 -11.68 1.63 -13.63
N GLU A 34 -11.88 0.31 -13.58
CA GLU A 34 -13.13 -0.30 -13.98
C GLU A 34 -14.28 0.14 -13.06
N GLY A 35 -15.11 1.04 -13.54
CA GLY A 35 -16.29 1.54 -12.83
C GLY A 35 -16.04 2.67 -11.82
N ASN A 36 -14.80 3.17 -11.68
CA ASN A 36 -14.46 4.27 -10.76
C ASN A 36 -13.71 5.40 -11.50
N ASP A 37 -13.76 6.60 -10.93
CA ASP A 37 -12.91 7.72 -11.34
C ASP A 37 -11.60 7.63 -10.55
N VAL A 38 -10.53 7.21 -11.20
CA VAL A 38 -9.23 7.00 -10.56
C VAL A 38 -8.27 8.13 -10.93
N VAL A 39 -7.58 8.65 -9.92
CA VAL A 39 -6.41 9.51 -10.05
C VAL A 39 -5.22 8.77 -9.47
N ALA A 40 -4.20 8.51 -10.29
CA ALA A 40 -2.95 7.90 -9.85
C ALA A 40 -1.87 8.96 -9.75
N VAL A 41 -1.08 8.92 -8.68
CA VAL A 41 0.09 9.78 -8.48
C VAL A 41 1.32 8.89 -8.35
N GLU A 42 2.32 9.13 -9.17
CA GLU A 42 3.56 8.36 -9.22
C GLU A 42 4.73 9.31 -9.49
N PRO A 43 5.75 9.37 -8.63
CA PRO A 43 6.89 10.27 -8.82
C PRO A 43 7.83 9.86 -9.97
N SER A 44 7.86 8.58 -10.34
CA SER A 44 8.76 8.08 -11.39
C SER A 44 8.09 8.11 -12.76
N GLU A 45 8.58 8.95 -13.67
CA GLU A 45 8.15 8.95 -15.07
C GLU A 45 8.38 7.58 -15.75
N GLU A 46 9.47 6.90 -15.41
CA GLU A 46 9.77 5.57 -15.94
C GLU A 46 8.71 4.55 -15.54
N SER A 47 8.28 4.57 -14.26
CA SER A 47 7.20 3.71 -13.76
C SER A 47 5.88 4.02 -14.45
N VAL A 48 5.59 5.30 -14.69
CA VAL A 48 4.39 5.72 -15.41
C VAL A 48 4.38 5.21 -16.86
N GLN A 49 5.52 5.19 -17.53
CA GLN A 49 5.63 4.67 -18.90
C GLN A 49 5.40 3.16 -19.00
N LYS A 50 5.66 2.43 -17.92
CA LYS A 50 5.51 0.96 -17.83
C LYS A 50 4.17 0.52 -17.25
N ARG A 51 3.28 1.47 -16.91
CA ARG A 51 1.98 1.17 -16.29
C ARG A 51 1.04 0.41 -17.24
N TRP A 52 0.16 -0.35 -16.67
CA TRP A 52 -0.99 -0.90 -17.39
C TRP A 52 -2.07 0.17 -17.52
N ASP A 53 -2.67 0.27 -18.69
CA ASP A 53 -3.65 1.30 -19.05
C ASP A 53 -4.85 0.74 -19.85
N ASP A 54 -5.20 -0.54 -19.60
CA ASP A 54 -6.37 -1.19 -20.21
C ASP A 54 -7.68 -0.44 -19.90
N HIS A 55 -7.72 0.24 -18.75
CA HIS A 55 -8.82 1.11 -18.34
C HIS A 55 -8.32 2.55 -18.17
N PRO A 56 -9.00 3.55 -18.75
CA PRO A 56 -8.57 4.94 -18.68
C PRO A 56 -8.66 5.49 -17.25
N TYR A 57 -7.62 6.14 -16.79
CA TYR A 57 -7.56 6.87 -15.52
C TYR A 57 -6.63 8.09 -15.62
N CYS A 58 -6.81 9.04 -14.69
CA CYS A 58 -5.95 10.23 -14.63
C CYS A 58 -4.61 9.84 -13.98
N GLN A 59 -3.50 10.02 -14.72
CA GLN A 59 -2.15 9.83 -14.20
C GLN A 59 -1.48 11.17 -13.99
N ILE A 60 -0.93 11.38 -12.80
CA ILE A 60 -0.13 12.55 -12.44
C ILE A 60 1.28 12.07 -12.10
N VAL A 61 2.29 12.67 -12.74
CA VAL A 61 3.69 12.50 -12.33
C VAL A 61 3.96 13.51 -11.22
N GLY A 62 4.30 13.03 -10.03
CA GLY A 62 4.53 13.90 -8.88
C GLY A 62 4.54 13.14 -7.56
N SER A 63 4.79 13.86 -6.50
CA SER A 63 4.85 13.37 -5.12
C SER A 63 3.85 14.12 -4.24
N THR A 64 4.21 14.40 -2.98
CA THR A 64 3.41 15.16 -2.01
C THR A 64 2.95 16.52 -2.54
N ASP A 65 3.75 17.19 -3.37
CA ASP A 65 3.38 18.47 -3.98
C ASP A 65 2.15 18.36 -4.89
N ALA A 66 2.00 17.22 -5.59
CA ALA A 66 0.81 16.97 -6.39
C ALA A 66 -0.44 16.76 -5.50
N LEU A 67 -0.28 16.11 -4.35
CA LEU A 67 -1.37 15.92 -3.39
C LEU A 67 -1.87 17.26 -2.83
N ARG A 68 -0.97 18.19 -2.49
CA ARG A 68 -1.31 19.53 -1.97
C ARG A 68 -2.17 20.34 -2.93
N GLN A 69 -2.08 20.10 -4.24
CA GLN A 69 -2.86 20.81 -5.25
C GLN A 69 -4.29 20.28 -5.41
N MET A 70 -4.59 19.13 -4.81
CA MET A 70 -5.92 18.53 -4.89
C MET A 70 -6.85 19.14 -3.84
N PRO A 71 -8.16 19.29 -4.15
CA PRO A 71 -9.12 19.86 -3.20
C PRO A 71 -9.39 18.92 -2.02
N ASP A 72 -9.71 19.51 -0.87
CA ASP A 72 -10.12 18.79 0.34
C ASP A 72 -11.33 17.89 0.04
N GLU A 73 -11.43 16.79 0.78
CA GLU A 73 -12.57 15.87 0.78
C GLU A 73 -13.01 15.42 -0.63
N SER A 74 -12.04 15.20 -1.52
CA SER A 74 -12.31 14.88 -2.93
C SER A 74 -12.38 13.37 -3.22
N PHE A 75 -11.90 12.52 -2.31
CA PHE A 75 -11.82 11.07 -2.55
C PHE A 75 -12.61 10.24 -1.54
N ASP A 76 -13.29 9.22 -2.05
CA ASP A 76 -13.98 8.22 -1.24
C ASP A 76 -13.01 7.16 -0.71
N VAL A 77 -11.98 6.82 -1.51
CA VAL A 77 -10.96 5.84 -1.19
C VAL A 77 -9.58 6.37 -1.60
N ILE A 78 -8.61 6.18 -0.74
CA ILE A 78 -7.19 6.36 -1.07
C ILE A 78 -6.49 5.01 -0.90
N LEU A 79 -5.67 4.62 -1.90
CA LEU A 79 -4.84 3.43 -1.86
C LEU A 79 -3.37 3.87 -1.75
N CYS A 80 -2.69 3.38 -0.72
CA CYS A 80 -1.28 3.63 -0.46
C CYS A 80 -0.61 2.30 -0.10
N HIS A 81 -0.06 1.63 -1.11
CA HIS A 81 0.49 0.30 -0.96
C HIS A 81 1.99 0.29 -1.18
N ASN A 82 2.76 -0.06 -0.14
CA ASN A 82 4.22 -0.11 -0.13
C ASN A 82 4.87 1.21 -0.58
N VAL A 83 4.49 2.32 0.06
CA VAL A 83 4.95 3.67 -0.26
C VAL A 83 5.62 4.33 0.94
N LEU A 84 4.95 4.34 2.10
CA LEU A 84 5.38 5.16 3.24
C LEU A 84 6.72 4.71 3.83
N GLU A 85 7.06 3.45 3.69
CA GLU A 85 8.35 2.90 4.11
C GLU A 85 9.54 3.43 3.30
N TYR A 86 9.29 4.00 2.13
CA TYR A 86 10.32 4.59 1.24
C TYR A 86 10.25 6.12 1.21
N ALA A 87 9.20 6.71 1.78
CA ALA A 87 8.96 8.15 1.74
C ALA A 87 9.59 8.86 2.95
N PRO A 88 10.48 9.85 2.75
CA PRO A 88 11.05 10.62 3.84
C PRO A 88 10.03 11.56 4.51
N ASP A 89 9.00 11.97 3.78
CA ASP A 89 7.93 12.89 4.17
C ASP A 89 6.60 12.16 4.51
N ARG A 90 6.68 10.88 4.90
CA ARG A 90 5.53 9.99 5.16
C ARG A 90 4.46 10.55 6.09
N GLU A 91 4.87 11.33 7.10
CA GLU A 91 3.92 11.98 8.01
C GLU A 91 3.10 13.06 7.30
N GLU A 92 3.72 13.80 6.41
CA GLU A 92 3.05 14.82 5.60
C GLU A 92 2.10 14.17 4.60
N ILE A 93 2.55 13.10 3.93
CA ILE A 93 1.71 12.31 3.03
C ILE A 93 0.45 11.82 3.74
N LEU A 94 0.57 11.34 4.98
CA LEU A 94 -0.60 10.91 5.77
C LEU A 94 -1.54 12.06 6.12
N ARG A 95 -1.01 13.26 6.43
CA ARG A 95 -1.84 14.46 6.68
C ARG A 95 -2.58 14.88 5.40
N GLU A 96 -1.91 14.82 4.25
CA GLU A 96 -2.55 15.07 2.97
C GLU A 96 -3.65 14.03 2.67
N PHE A 97 -3.41 12.75 2.91
CA PHE A 97 -4.46 11.73 2.76
C PHE A 97 -5.65 12.01 3.67
N TYR A 98 -5.40 12.43 4.92
CA TYR A 98 -6.48 12.82 5.82
C TYR A 98 -7.28 14.00 5.27
N ARG A 99 -6.63 15.04 4.75
CA ARG A 99 -7.28 16.20 4.14
C ARG A 99 -8.10 15.81 2.92
N LEU A 100 -7.54 14.98 2.05
CA LEU A 100 -8.12 14.58 0.76
C LEU A 100 -9.31 13.61 0.88
N LEU A 101 -9.35 12.80 1.94
CA LEU A 101 -10.45 11.88 2.16
C LEU A 101 -11.72 12.62 2.57
N LYS A 102 -12.86 12.19 2.04
CA LYS A 102 -14.19 12.57 2.52
C LYS A 102 -14.39 12.10 3.97
N PRO A 103 -15.36 12.65 4.72
CA PRO A 103 -15.62 12.26 6.11
C PRO A 103 -15.81 10.75 6.33
N GLN A 104 -16.47 10.07 5.39
CA GLN A 104 -16.69 8.61 5.42
C GLN A 104 -15.72 7.82 4.53
N GLY A 105 -14.71 8.50 3.98
CA GLY A 105 -13.71 7.90 3.13
C GLY A 105 -12.78 6.95 3.88
N ILE A 106 -12.17 6.03 3.16
CA ILE A 106 -11.23 5.05 3.70
C ILE A 106 -9.86 5.19 3.06
N LEU A 107 -8.82 5.02 3.88
CA LEU A 107 -7.45 4.82 3.44
C LEU A 107 -7.14 3.32 3.53
N SER A 108 -6.84 2.71 2.40
CA SER A 108 -6.28 1.36 2.29
C SER A 108 -4.76 1.49 2.24
N LEU A 109 -4.09 1.04 3.29
CA LEU A 109 -2.65 1.18 3.44
C LEU A 109 -2.01 -0.21 3.60
N VAL A 110 -1.08 -0.54 2.71
CA VAL A 110 -0.26 -1.75 2.82
C VAL A 110 1.17 -1.36 3.14
N LYS A 111 1.75 -2.00 4.15
CA LYS A 111 3.12 -1.76 4.62
C LYS A 111 3.86 -3.05 4.88
N HIS A 112 5.17 -3.00 4.78
CA HIS A 112 6.02 -4.10 5.24
C HIS A 112 5.83 -4.35 6.75
N ASN A 113 5.80 -5.62 7.12
CA ASN A 113 5.77 -6.06 8.51
C ASN A 113 7.10 -6.71 8.87
N ARG A 114 7.81 -6.14 9.84
CA ARG A 114 9.15 -6.59 10.26
C ARG A 114 9.19 -8.08 10.67
N PRO A 115 8.26 -8.58 11.52
CA PRO A 115 8.22 -10.01 11.86
C PRO A 115 8.12 -10.93 10.64
N GLY A 116 7.29 -10.60 9.66
CA GLY A 116 7.17 -11.38 8.43
C GLY A 116 8.45 -11.35 7.59
N ARG A 117 9.16 -10.22 7.58
CA ARG A 117 10.46 -10.13 6.91
C ARG A 117 11.52 -10.99 7.60
N VAL A 118 11.55 -11.01 8.94
CA VAL A 118 12.42 -11.91 9.71
C VAL A 118 12.13 -13.37 9.36
N MET A 119 10.85 -13.76 9.32
CA MET A 119 10.45 -15.11 8.91
C MET A 119 10.97 -15.46 7.50
N GLN A 120 10.88 -14.55 6.56
CA GLN A 120 11.41 -14.75 5.20
C GLN A 120 12.93 -14.92 5.20
N MET A 121 13.67 -14.09 5.94
CA MET A 121 15.13 -14.19 6.03
C MET A 121 15.55 -15.56 6.55
N VAL A 122 14.94 -16.03 7.63
CA VAL A 122 15.30 -17.31 8.26
C VAL A 122 14.82 -18.50 7.43
N VAL A 123 13.53 -18.53 7.06
CA VAL A 123 12.89 -19.76 6.52
C VAL A 123 13.15 -19.94 5.02
N LEU A 124 13.08 -18.84 4.24
CA LEU A 124 13.24 -18.93 2.79
C LEU A 124 14.68 -18.66 2.35
N LEU A 125 15.29 -17.59 2.85
CA LEU A 125 16.57 -17.10 2.35
C LEU A 125 17.77 -17.65 3.12
N ASN A 126 17.56 -18.24 4.30
CA ASN A 126 18.61 -18.75 5.19
C ASN A 126 19.69 -17.68 5.50
N ASP A 127 19.26 -16.43 5.62
CA ASP A 127 20.09 -15.25 5.86
C ASP A 127 19.93 -14.80 7.32
N PHE A 128 20.67 -15.46 8.21
CA PHE A 128 20.58 -15.24 9.66
C PHE A 128 21.13 -13.88 10.09
N ASP A 129 22.13 -13.37 9.38
CA ASP A 129 22.74 -12.07 9.69
C ASP A 129 21.74 -10.94 9.46
N LYS A 130 21.04 -10.99 8.34
CA LYS A 130 19.95 -10.03 8.08
C LYS A 130 18.76 -10.21 9.01
N ALA A 131 18.44 -11.44 9.40
CA ALA A 131 17.38 -11.69 10.37
C ALA A 131 17.72 -11.05 11.72
N ASP A 132 18.97 -11.19 12.19
CA ASP A 132 19.45 -10.62 13.45
C ASP A 132 19.48 -9.08 13.40
N ALA A 133 19.91 -8.48 12.31
CA ALA A 133 19.87 -7.05 12.07
C ALA A 133 18.42 -6.50 12.19
N LEU A 134 17.47 -7.18 11.52
CA LEU A 134 16.04 -6.82 11.61
C LEU A 134 15.46 -6.98 13.03
N LEU A 135 15.85 -8.04 13.75
CA LEU A 135 15.45 -8.25 15.15
C LEU A 135 16.04 -7.19 16.07
N SER A 136 17.23 -6.68 15.76
CA SER A 136 17.89 -5.58 16.48
C SER A 136 17.31 -4.21 16.15
N GLY A 137 16.32 -4.13 15.27
CA GLY A 137 15.60 -2.88 14.93
C GLY A 137 16.16 -2.16 13.71
N GLU A 138 17.13 -2.73 13.00
CA GLU A 138 17.67 -2.13 11.78
C GLU A 138 16.63 -2.10 10.65
N ASP A 139 16.84 -1.17 9.72
CA ASP A 139 16.04 -1.07 8.51
C ASP A 139 16.35 -2.19 7.51
N GLY A 140 15.37 -2.49 6.66
CA GLY A 140 15.53 -3.44 5.58
C GLY A 140 16.07 -2.80 4.31
N TYR A 141 16.28 -3.62 3.28
CA TYR A 141 16.69 -3.16 1.97
C TYR A 141 15.98 -3.93 0.86
N SER A 142 15.55 -3.22 -0.16
CA SER A 142 15.04 -3.74 -1.42
C SER A 142 16.02 -3.37 -2.55
N ALA A 143 16.36 -4.31 -3.42
CA ALA A 143 17.25 -4.06 -4.55
C ALA A 143 16.65 -3.00 -5.50
N ASP A 144 15.34 -2.95 -5.63
CA ASP A 144 14.64 -2.08 -6.58
C ASP A 144 14.27 -0.72 -5.98
N TYR A 145 14.14 -0.62 -4.64
CA TYR A 145 13.56 0.57 -3.96
C TYR A 145 14.43 1.19 -2.88
N GLY A 146 15.55 0.56 -2.56
CA GLY A 146 16.45 1.05 -1.52
C GLY A 146 16.01 0.66 -0.10
N THR A 147 16.26 1.54 0.86
CA THR A 147 16.02 1.29 2.28
C THR A 147 14.53 1.19 2.60
N ILE A 148 14.18 0.15 3.36
CA ILE A 148 12.83 -0.06 3.90
C ILE A 148 12.83 0.43 5.34
N HIS A 149 12.25 1.60 5.59
CA HIS A 149 12.11 2.16 6.93
C HIS A 149 10.86 1.58 7.60
N TYR A 150 11.05 0.57 8.45
CA TYR A 150 9.93 -0.04 9.17
C TYR A 150 9.31 0.94 10.18
N TYR A 151 8.01 0.80 10.36
CA TYR A 151 7.23 1.50 11.37
C TYR A 151 6.08 0.60 11.85
N GLU A 152 5.64 0.83 13.08
CA GLU A 152 4.55 0.04 13.65
C GLU A 152 3.18 0.61 13.24
N ASP A 153 2.13 -0.19 13.38
CA ASP A 153 0.77 0.22 13.02
C ASP A 153 0.32 1.44 13.84
N GLU A 154 0.76 1.51 15.10
CA GLU A 154 0.46 2.62 16.04
C GLU A 154 1.16 3.92 15.64
N ASP A 155 2.28 3.89 14.92
CA ASP A 155 2.99 5.09 14.50
C ASP A 155 2.16 5.92 13.53
N ILE A 156 1.35 5.26 12.70
CA ILE A 156 0.41 5.91 11.78
C ILE A 156 -0.54 6.85 12.54
N ILE A 157 -1.05 6.39 13.69
CA ILE A 157 -1.97 7.17 14.53
C ILE A 157 -1.24 8.29 15.27
N LYS A 158 0.04 8.09 15.62
CA LYS A 158 0.88 9.16 16.20
C LYS A 158 1.16 10.26 15.16
N TRP A 159 1.43 9.90 13.91
CA TRP A 159 1.70 10.84 12.83
C TRP A 159 0.45 11.61 12.37
N CYS A 160 -0.72 10.94 12.41
CA CYS A 160 -2.00 11.56 12.08
C CYS A 160 -3.12 11.06 13.00
N SER A 161 -3.30 11.74 14.14
CA SER A 161 -4.24 11.36 15.19
C SER A 161 -5.72 11.43 14.78
N GLY A 162 -6.03 12.05 13.63
CA GLY A 162 -7.37 12.08 13.06
C GLY A 162 -7.83 10.74 12.47
N PHE A 163 -6.90 9.84 12.15
CA PHE A 163 -7.23 8.48 11.73
C PHE A 163 -7.49 7.54 12.92
N ARG A 164 -8.27 6.50 12.65
CA ARG A 164 -8.32 5.26 13.43
C ARG A 164 -8.17 4.07 12.51
N ILE A 165 -7.47 3.05 12.98
CA ILE A 165 -7.41 1.75 12.28
C ILE A 165 -8.74 1.05 12.54
N LYS A 166 -9.45 0.74 11.48
CA LYS A 166 -10.73 0.01 11.51
C LYS A 166 -10.49 -1.50 11.49
N GLU A 167 -9.59 -1.93 10.60
CA GLU A 167 -9.27 -3.34 10.38
C GLU A 167 -7.79 -3.48 10.02
N THR A 168 -7.20 -4.62 10.41
CA THR A 168 -5.84 -5.02 10.02
C THR A 168 -5.88 -6.44 9.50
N TYR A 169 -5.30 -6.65 8.33
CA TYR A 169 -5.14 -7.95 7.69
C TYR A 169 -3.66 -8.28 7.51
N GLY A 170 -3.31 -9.54 7.73
CA GLY A 170 -2.04 -10.08 7.27
C GLY A 170 -2.14 -10.49 5.80
N ILE A 171 -1.12 -10.16 5.02
CA ILE A 171 -1.02 -10.54 3.62
C ILE A 171 0.28 -11.28 3.40
N ARG A 172 0.23 -12.38 2.64
CA ARG A 172 1.38 -13.21 2.31
C ARG A 172 2.03 -13.83 3.57
N THR A 173 1.19 -14.42 4.42
CA THR A 173 1.64 -15.15 5.62
C THR A 173 2.45 -16.40 5.26
N PHE A 174 2.00 -17.14 4.24
CA PHE A 174 2.60 -18.41 3.81
C PHE A 174 3.31 -18.34 2.47
N TRP A 175 2.82 -17.48 1.57
CA TRP A 175 3.28 -17.39 0.17
C TRP A 175 4.79 -17.24 0.08
N ASP A 176 5.36 -16.31 0.85
CA ASP A 176 6.79 -16.00 0.80
C ASP A 176 7.68 -17.02 1.54
N LEU A 177 7.08 -17.93 2.29
CA LEU A 177 7.81 -18.97 3.01
C LEU A 177 7.92 -20.28 2.22
N GLN A 178 7.25 -20.35 1.04
CA GLN A 178 7.30 -21.54 0.20
C GLN A 178 8.67 -21.72 -0.45
N GLN A 179 9.37 -22.78 -0.08
CA GLN A 179 10.72 -23.08 -0.61
C GLN A 179 10.67 -23.60 -2.04
N ASN A 180 9.63 -24.36 -2.41
CA ASN A 180 9.46 -24.79 -3.79
C ASN A 180 8.79 -23.67 -4.62
N GLN A 181 9.60 -22.82 -5.23
CA GLN A 181 9.12 -21.68 -6.00
C GLN A 181 8.40 -22.06 -7.31
N ASP A 182 8.59 -23.30 -7.81
CA ASP A 182 7.93 -23.73 -9.04
C ASP A 182 6.41 -23.90 -8.87
N CYS A 183 5.95 -24.22 -7.64
CA CYS A 183 4.51 -24.34 -7.38
C CYS A 183 3.77 -23.01 -7.49
N HIS A 184 4.45 -21.86 -7.40
CA HIS A 184 3.85 -20.54 -7.60
C HIS A 184 3.29 -20.35 -9.03
N LYS A 185 3.69 -21.17 -10.00
CA LYS A 185 3.20 -21.14 -11.38
C LYS A 185 1.95 -22.02 -11.59
N ASP A 186 1.59 -22.85 -10.61
CA ASP A 186 0.44 -23.76 -10.69
C ASP A 186 -0.84 -23.05 -10.23
N PRO A 187 -1.83 -22.83 -11.12
CA PRO A 187 -3.09 -22.17 -10.76
C PRO A 187 -3.87 -22.89 -9.66
N ALA A 188 -3.83 -24.22 -9.61
CA ALA A 188 -4.53 -25.00 -8.59
C ALA A 188 -3.88 -24.83 -7.21
N TRP A 189 -2.56 -24.67 -7.15
CA TRP A 189 -1.84 -24.33 -5.94
C TRP A 189 -2.14 -22.90 -5.52
N GLN A 190 -2.11 -21.94 -6.47
CA GLN A 190 -2.44 -20.53 -6.19
C GLN A 190 -3.82 -20.38 -5.57
N GLU A 191 -4.85 -21.06 -6.12
CA GLU A 191 -6.21 -21.02 -5.59
C GLU A 191 -6.26 -21.49 -4.13
N LYS A 192 -5.61 -22.61 -3.82
CA LYS A 192 -5.55 -23.16 -2.45
C LYS A 192 -4.78 -22.24 -1.51
N MET A 193 -3.67 -21.66 -1.97
CA MET A 193 -2.86 -20.73 -1.20
C MET A 193 -3.65 -19.46 -0.89
N VAL A 194 -4.30 -18.85 -1.88
CA VAL A 194 -5.15 -17.68 -1.67
C VAL A 194 -6.28 -17.96 -0.68
N ALA A 195 -6.92 -19.13 -0.79
CA ALA A 195 -7.96 -19.52 0.18
C ALA A 195 -7.40 -19.67 1.61
N ALA A 196 -6.20 -20.21 1.77
CA ALA A 196 -5.53 -20.32 3.07
C ALA A 196 -5.15 -18.94 3.62
N GLU A 197 -4.55 -18.07 2.80
CA GLU A 197 -4.19 -16.70 3.15
C GLU A 197 -5.40 -15.89 3.62
N LEU A 198 -6.50 -15.92 2.86
CA LEU A 198 -7.74 -15.23 3.22
C LEU A 198 -8.30 -15.73 4.55
N ARG A 199 -8.25 -17.04 4.79
CA ARG A 199 -8.76 -17.64 6.03
C ARG A 199 -8.01 -17.15 7.28
N VAL A 200 -6.70 -16.92 7.18
CA VAL A 200 -5.87 -16.54 8.32
C VAL A 200 -5.61 -15.05 8.43
N SER A 201 -5.98 -14.27 7.43
CA SER A 201 -5.60 -12.86 7.28
C SER A 201 -5.95 -11.97 8.49
N GLN A 202 -7.03 -12.26 9.21
CA GLN A 202 -7.42 -11.55 10.43
C GLN A 202 -7.11 -12.34 11.73
N MET A 203 -6.59 -13.57 11.62
CA MET A 203 -6.25 -14.37 12.80
C MET A 203 -4.92 -13.89 13.37
N GLN A 204 -4.94 -13.37 14.60
CA GLN A 204 -3.81 -12.70 15.24
C GLN A 204 -2.46 -13.42 15.10
N PRO A 205 -2.28 -14.71 15.43
CA PRO A 205 -0.96 -15.35 15.32
C PRO A 205 -0.38 -15.32 13.91
N TYR A 206 -1.23 -15.46 12.89
CA TYR A 206 -0.82 -15.49 11.49
C TYR A 206 -0.65 -14.08 10.91
N ARG A 207 -1.56 -13.17 11.26
CA ARG A 207 -1.49 -11.78 10.88
C ARG A 207 -0.20 -11.14 11.39
N ASP A 208 0.17 -11.38 12.62
CA ASP A 208 1.31 -10.74 13.27
C ASP A 208 2.66 -11.15 12.64
N VAL A 209 2.71 -12.30 11.95
CA VAL A 209 3.89 -12.78 11.22
C VAL A 209 3.74 -12.73 9.69
N ALA A 210 2.67 -12.16 9.18
CA ALA A 210 2.49 -11.96 7.75
C ALA A 210 3.55 -11.03 7.18
N PHE A 211 3.89 -11.17 5.90
CA PHE A 211 4.91 -10.36 5.24
C PHE A 211 4.53 -8.88 5.13
N PHE A 212 3.23 -8.62 4.93
CA PHE A 212 2.66 -7.27 4.94
C PHE A 212 1.50 -7.18 5.93
N HIS A 213 1.31 -5.98 6.48
CA HIS A 213 0.04 -5.57 7.06
C HIS A 213 -0.74 -4.72 6.06
N HIS A 214 -2.03 -5.04 5.88
CA HIS A 214 -2.99 -4.22 5.18
C HIS A 214 -3.94 -3.59 6.20
N LEU A 215 -3.85 -2.30 6.33
CA LEU A 215 -4.63 -1.50 7.27
C LEU A 215 -5.75 -0.79 6.53
N ILE A 216 -6.95 -0.89 7.06
CA ILE A 216 -8.09 -0.06 6.66
C ILE A 216 -8.26 1.03 7.70
N LEU A 217 -8.00 2.27 7.31
CA LEU A 217 -8.14 3.42 8.17
C LEU A 217 -9.34 4.26 7.76
N CYS A 218 -9.96 4.92 8.72
CA CYS A 218 -11.02 5.91 8.50
C CYS A 218 -10.80 7.11 9.42
N LYS A 219 -11.39 8.25 9.05
CA LYS A 219 -11.41 9.42 9.93
C LYS A 219 -12.14 9.08 11.24
N LYS A 220 -11.67 9.62 12.35
CA LYS A 220 -12.42 9.60 13.60
C LYS A 220 -13.67 10.44 13.43
N GLU A 221 -14.78 9.97 13.96
CA GLU A 221 -15.98 10.79 14.08
C GLU A 221 -15.68 11.92 15.08
N VAL A 222 -16.06 13.14 14.70
CA VAL A 222 -15.91 14.35 15.53
C VAL A 222 -17.06 14.43 16.51
#